data_e46866ea80b723019c8e498ed32e874c
#
_entry.id   e46866ea80b723019c8e498ed32e874c
#
_cell.length_a   1.000
_cell.length_b   1.000
_cell.length_c   1.000
_cell.angle_alpha   90.00
_cell.angle_beta   90.00
_cell.angle_gamma   90.00
#
_symmetry.space_group_name_H-M   'P 1'
#
loop_
_entity.id
_entity.type
_entity.pdbx_description
1 polymer ?
#
loop_
_entity_poly.entity_id
_entity_poly.type
_entity_poly.pdbx_seq_one_letter_code
_entity_poly.pdbx_strand_id
1 'polypeptide(L)'
;MSSVVCIGSLNVDLVVRLARMPSLGETVTGHDLERHLGGKGLNQALAAARAGGEVALVGAVGADDGGTWMLEELAQAGIDLTGVSRIDGPSGTALIEVDDSGANRIVVIPGANGWLTSSYTSEQVLRLGSPRIALAPLEIPPASVLGALTAARQAGMRTILNTAPVPPDGIPEGMFDVTDVAVANEHEATLITGVRVDGIESAYAAARALRELGAGSAIVTLGGDGAAWSTPEAEGHTPAFPVTPIDTVAAGDAFCGVLAASLAAGMTWEHGVLRASAAGALATTVRGAAPSLPSAESIDNLVSTREES
;
A
#
# COMPACT_ATOMS: atom_id res chain seq x y z
N MET A 1 21.25 -6.63 -4.02
CA MET A 1 20.89 -5.20 -3.77
C MET A 1 19.39 -5.09 -3.94
N SER A 2 18.70 -4.42 -3.02
CA SER A 2 17.24 -4.29 -3.09
C SER A 2 16.80 -3.69 -4.42
N SER A 3 15.72 -4.23 -5.01
CA SER A 3 15.14 -3.75 -6.27
C SER A 3 14.00 -2.78 -6.02
N VAL A 4 13.36 -2.88 -4.84
CA VAL A 4 12.26 -2.03 -4.38
C VAL A 4 12.62 -1.46 -3.01
N VAL A 5 12.40 -0.17 -2.80
CA VAL A 5 12.34 0.44 -1.46
C VAL A 5 10.90 0.86 -1.18
N CYS A 6 10.32 0.33 -0.10
CA CYS A 6 9.04 0.79 0.43
C CYS A 6 9.29 1.82 1.53
N ILE A 7 8.55 2.93 1.51
CA ILE A 7 8.65 4.00 2.50
C ILE A 7 7.28 4.18 3.12
N GLY A 8 7.10 3.84 4.41
CA GLY A 8 5.77 3.95 4.98
C GLY A 8 5.64 3.45 6.41
N SER A 9 4.40 3.28 6.81
CA SER A 9 3.96 2.93 8.16
C SER A 9 4.19 1.45 8.49
N LEU A 10 4.47 1.23 9.77
CA LEU A 10 4.48 -0.09 10.42
C LEU A 10 3.54 -0.02 11.62
N ASN A 11 2.49 -0.84 11.63
CA ASN A 11 1.50 -0.87 12.70
C ASN A 11 1.34 -2.27 13.29
N VAL A 12 1.03 -2.31 14.57
CA VAL A 12 0.39 -3.47 15.20
C VAL A 12 -1.11 -3.26 15.07
N ASP A 13 -1.79 -4.12 14.34
CA ASP A 13 -3.24 -4.11 14.23
C ASP A 13 -3.84 -4.99 15.33
N LEU A 14 -4.62 -4.38 16.22
CA LEU A 14 -5.36 -5.04 17.28
C LEU A 14 -6.83 -5.15 16.87
N VAL A 15 -7.26 -6.36 16.50
CA VAL A 15 -8.61 -6.63 16.01
C VAL A 15 -9.46 -7.21 17.16
N VAL A 16 -10.46 -6.47 17.57
CA VAL A 16 -11.45 -6.89 18.55
C VAL A 16 -12.72 -7.32 17.85
N ARG A 17 -13.18 -8.54 18.10
CA ARG A 17 -14.44 -9.04 17.54
C ARG A 17 -15.55 -8.91 18.58
N LEU A 18 -16.70 -8.38 18.13
CA LEU A 18 -17.85 -8.00 18.96
C LEU A 18 -19.14 -8.58 18.36
N ALA A 19 -20.13 -8.85 19.19
CA ALA A 19 -21.46 -9.15 18.67
C ALA A 19 -22.12 -7.92 17.97
N ARG A 20 -21.85 -6.73 18.50
CA ARG A 20 -22.28 -5.43 17.94
C ARG A 20 -21.39 -4.30 18.45
N MET A 21 -21.37 -3.21 17.74
CA MET A 21 -20.68 -2.00 18.16
C MET A 21 -21.30 -1.42 19.45
N PRO A 22 -20.50 -0.98 20.46
CA PRO A 22 -21.00 -0.29 21.63
C PRO A 22 -21.56 1.08 21.29
N SER A 23 -22.64 1.48 21.99
CA SER A 23 -23.13 2.85 21.99
C SER A 23 -22.30 3.74 22.91
N LEU A 24 -22.46 5.07 22.80
CA LEU A 24 -21.77 6.00 23.70
C LEU A 24 -22.08 5.68 25.17
N GLY A 25 -21.05 5.51 25.99
CA GLY A 25 -21.14 5.19 27.41
C GLY A 25 -21.44 3.72 27.72
N GLU A 26 -21.52 2.86 26.71
CA GLU A 26 -21.81 1.44 26.90
C GLU A 26 -20.52 0.62 27.03
N THR A 27 -20.56 -0.41 27.89
CA THR A 27 -19.51 -1.45 27.97
C THR A 27 -20.05 -2.74 27.38
N VAL A 28 -19.32 -3.31 26.43
CA VAL A 28 -19.63 -4.61 25.81
C VAL A 28 -18.50 -5.59 26.06
N THR A 29 -18.81 -6.88 26.02
CA THR A 29 -17.79 -7.94 26.06
C THR A 29 -17.47 -8.38 24.65
N GLY A 30 -16.19 -8.37 24.29
CA GLY A 30 -15.70 -8.91 23.03
C GLY A 30 -15.61 -10.43 23.04
N HIS A 31 -15.58 -11.03 21.86
CA HIS A 31 -15.42 -12.48 21.67
C HIS A 31 -13.96 -12.87 21.60
N ASP A 32 -13.14 -12.06 20.94
CA ASP A 32 -11.74 -12.35 20.64
C ASP A 32 -10.92 -11.06 20.50
N LEU A 33 -9.60 -11.21 20.68
CA LEU A 33 -8.60 -10.18 20.43
C LEU A 33 -7.46 -10.80 19.61
N GLU A 34 -7.38 -10.42 18.37
CA GLU A 34 -6.33 -10.84 17.46
C GLU A 34 -5.28 -9.73 17.30
N ARG A 35 -4.02 -10.14 17.08
CA ARG A 35 -2.91 -9.23 16.82
C ARG A 35 -2.31 -9.57 15.46
N HIS A 36 -2.27 -8.61 14.56
CA HIS A 36 -1.77 -8.77 13.20
C HIS A 36 -0.70 -7.73 12.86
N LEU A 37 0.15 -8.08 11.89
CA LEU A 37 1.00 -7.12 11.21
C LEU A 37 0.12 -6.21 10.36
N GLY A 38 0.36 -4.91 10.41
CA GLY A 38 -0.37 -3.91 9.69
C GLY A 38 0.48 -2.69 9.32
N GLY A 39 -0.20 -1.67 8.81
CA GLY A 39 0.42 -0.49 8.22
C GLY A 39 0.73 -0.68 6.74
N LYS A 40 0.33 0.29 5.93
CA LYS A 40 0.43 0.20 4.46
C LYS A 40 1.87 0.02 3.98
N GLY A 41 2.83 0.69 4.64
CA GLY A 41 4.25 0.53 4.30
C GLY A 41 4.74 -0.91 4.49
N LEU A 42 4.39 -1.52 5.63
CA LEU A 42 4.70 -2.91 5.94
C LEU A 42 4.01 -3.86 4.97
N ASN A 43 2.71 -3.69 4.75
CA ASN A 43 1.92 -4.56 3.88
C ASN A 43 2.44 -4.53 2.44
N GLN A 44 2.73 -3.35 1.89
CA GLN A 44 3.24 -3.17 0.54
C GLN A 44 4.66 -3.76 0.39
N ALA A 45 5.53 -3.60 1.41
CA ALA A 45 6.85 -4.21 1.43
C ALA A 45 6.76 -5.75 1.44
N LEU A 46 5.87 -6.29 2.29
CA LEU A 46 5.66 -7.74 2.38
C LEU A 46 5.04 -8.31 1.11
N ALA A 47 4.08 -7.61 0.48
CA ALA A 47 3.51 -7.99 -0.80
C ALA A 47 4.57 -8.02 -1.91
N ALA A 48 5.43 -6.99 -1.99
CA ALA A 48 6.51 -6.96 -2.95
C ALA A 48 7.53 -8.10 -2.74
N ALA A 49 7.88 -8.40 -1.49
CA ALA A 49 8.80 -9.49 -1.16
C ALA A 49 8.21 -10.87 -1.53
N ARG A 50 6.94 -11.12 -1.20
CA ARG A 50 6.23 -12.36 -1.54
C ARG A 50 6.05 -12.54 -3.05
N ALA A 51 6.00 -11.44 -3.81
CA ALA A 51 5.97 -11.46 -5.27
C ALA A 51 7.35 -11.72 -5.91
N GLY A 52 8.39 -11.94 -5.11
CA GLY A 52 9.76 -12.23 -5.57
C GLY A 52 10.68 -11.00 -5.66
N GLY A 53 10.27 -9.83 -5.16
CA GLY A 53 11.10 -8.64 -5.11
C GLY A 53 12.16 -8.71 -4.00
N GLU A 54 13.35 -8.17 -4.26
CA GLU A 54 14.33 -7.84 -3.21
C GLU A 54 13.97 -6.49 -2.62
N VAL A 55 13.49 -6.46 -1.37
CA VAL A 55 12.83 -5.29 -0.76
C VAL A 55 13.63 -4.74 0.41
N ALA A 56 13.77 -3.40 0.45
CA ALA A 56 14.14 -2.66 1.64
C ALA A 56 12.96 -1.84 2.15
N LEU A 57 12.91 -1.60 3.47
CA LEU A 57 11.87 -0.79 4.10
C LEU A 57 12.48 0.42 4.81
N VAL A 58 11.90 1.60 4.57
CA VAL A 58 12.16 2.83 5.31
C VAL A 58 10.94 3.14 6.16
N GLY A 59 11.13 3.22 7.47
CA GLY A 59 10.04 3.42 8.42
C GLY A 59 10.54 3.61 9.84
N ALA A 60 9.63 3.53 10.80
CA ALA A 60 10.00 3.56 12.21
C ALA A 60 9.09 2.66 13.07
N VAL A 61 9.67 2.05 14.09
CA VAL A 61 8.97 1.32 15.14
C VAL A 61 9.33 1.88 16.51
N GLY A 62 8.51 1.62 17.51
CA GLY A 62 8.82 1.93 18.90
C GLY A 62 9.84 0.97 19.51
N ALA A 63 10.43 1.38 20.63
CA ALA A 63 11.26 0.52 21.46
C ALA A 63 10.40 -0.37 22.39
N ASP A 64 9.36 -0.96 21.83
CA ASP A 64 8.38 -1.82 22.51
C ASP A 64 8.33 -3.24 21.94
N ASP A 65 7.54 -4.11 22.56
CA ASP A 65 7.35 -5.50 22.11
C ASP A 65 6.71 -5.57 20.72
N GLY A 66 5.85 -4.59 20.36
CA GLY A 66 5.24 -4.47 19.06
C GLY A 66 6.26 -4.24 17.96
N GLY A 67 7.16 -3.28 18.19
CA GLY A 67 8.25 -2.95 17.28
C GLY A 67 9.20 -4.13 17.12
N THR A 68 9.56 -4.80 18.20
CA THR A 68 10.43 -5.98 18.14
C THR A 68 9.81 -7.08 17.30
N TRP A 69 8.56 -7.43 17.56
CA TRP A 69 7.83 -8.46 16.81
C TRP A 69 7.71 -8.13 15.31
N MET A 70 7.33 -6.89 14.96
CA MET A 70 7.24 -6.49 13.54
C MET A 70 8.57 -6.64 12.80
N LEU A 71 9.69 -6.23 13.44
CA LEU A 71 11.02 -6.36 12.83
C LEU A 71 11.44 -7.82 12.65
N GLU A 72 11.13 -8.71 13.60
CA GLU A 72 11.42 -10.14 13.51
C GLU A 72 10.68 -10.79 12.36
N GLU A 73 9.38 -10.53 12.21
CA GLU A 73 8.55 -11.07 11.14
C GLU A 73 9.00 -10.59 9.75
N LEU A 74 9.32 -9.30 9.63
CA LEU A 74 9.82 -8.73 8.37
C LEU A 74 11.20 -9.25 7.99
N ALA A 75 12.08 -9.46 8.98
CA ALA A 75 13.40 -10.05 8.76
C ALA A 75 13.27 -11.51 8.27
N GLN A 76 12.32 -12.29 8.82
CA GLN A 76 12.02 -13.65 8.34
C GLN A 76 11.49 -13.65 6.90
N ALA A 77 10.79 -12.61 6.49
CA ALA A 77 10.36 -12.42 5.11
C ALA A 77 11.49 -11.96 4.16
N GLY A 78 12.71 -11.78 4.66
CA GLY A 78 13.88 -11.38 3.88
C GLY A 78 13.92 -9.90 3.50
N ILE A 79 13.18 -9.04 4.19
CA ILE A 79 13.16 -7.59 3.94
C ILE A 79 14.37 -6.94 4.62
N ASP A 80 15.09 -6.09 3.89
CA ASP A 80 16.16 -5.26 4.44
C ASP A 80 15.58 -4.14 5.31
N LEU A 81 15.87 -4.19 6.60
CA LEU A 81 15.35 -3.27 7.62
C LEU A 81 16.35 -2.20 8.04
N THR A 82 17.48 -2.05 7.33
CA THR A 82 18.52 -1.06 7.66
C THR A 82 18.00 0.38 7.59
N GLY A 83 16.91 0.64 6.87
CA GLY A 83 16.21 1.92 6.81
C GLY A 83 15.12 2.10 7.87
N VAL A 84 14.93 1.12 8.79
CA VAL A 84 13.91 1.23 9.84
C VAL A 84 14.54 1.70 11.15
N SER A 85 14.03 2.81 11.70
CA SER A 85 14.50 3.33 12.99
C SER A 85 13.72 2.73 14.17
N ARG A 86 14.41 2.49 15.29
CA ARG A 86 13.76 2.28 16.59
C ARG A 86 13.82 3.57 17.39
N ILE A 87 12.66 4.09 17.76
CA ILE A 87 12.56 5.33 18.51
C ILE A 87 12.05 5.06 19.95
N ASP A 88 12.39 5.93 20.87
CA ASP A 88 11.83 5.89 22.21
C ASP A 88 10.35 6.30 22.15
N GLY A 89 9.46 5.38 22.54
CA GLY A 89 8.01 5.55 22.45
C GLY A 89 7.29 4.34 21.86
N PRO A 90 5.96 4.41 21.70
CA PRO A 90 5.17 3.29 21.20
C PRO A 90 5.27 3.13 19.67
N SER A 91 5.17 1.91 19.21
CA SER A 91 4.96 1.60 17.78
C SER A 91 3.61 2.11 17.28
N GLY A 92 3.48 2.28 15.97
CA GLY A 92 2.19 2.52 15.35
C GLY A 92 1.20 1.41 15.68
N THR A 93 -0.05 1.77 15.94
CA THR A 93 -1.09 0.82 16.33
C THR A 93 -2.41 1.19 15.66
N ALA A 94 -3.12 0.20 15.12
CA ALA A 94 -4.51 0.34 14.72
C ALA A 94 -5.40 -0.47 15.66
N LEU A 95 -6.41 0.18 16.24
CA LEU A 95 -7.48 -0.48 16.99
C LEU A 95 -8.63 -0.70 16.02
N ILE A 96 -8.96 -1.95 15.78
CA ILE A 96 -9.97 -2.35 14.79
C ILE A 96 -11.07 -3.11 15.49
N GLU A 97 -12.24 -2.52 15.59
CA GLU A 97 -13.46 -3.18 16.07
C GLU A 97 -14.21 -3.77 14.89
N VAL A 98 -14.60 -5.04 14.96
CA VAL A 98 -15.37 -5.74 13.91
C VAL A 98 -16.56 -6.43 14.57
N ASP A 99 -17.78 -6.13 14.13
CA ASP A 99 -18.98 -6.79 14.63
C ASP A 99 -19.41 -7.98 13.76
N ASP A 100 -20.41 -8.75 14.27
CA ASP A 100 -20.91 -9.96 13.58
C ASP A 100 -21.55 -9.67 12.20
N SER A 101 -21.90 -8.40 11.92
CA SER A 101 -22.36 -7.99 10.58
C SER A 101 -21.21 -7.74 9.61
N GLY A 102 -19.96 -7.70 10.09
CA GLY A 102 -18.76 -7.32 9.33
C GLY A 102 -18.53 -5.81 9.27
N ALA A 103 -19.35 -5.00 9.93
CA ALA A 103 -19.07 -3.57 10.05
C ALA A 103 -17.85 -3.34 10.93
N ASN A 104 -17.03 -2.35 10.59
CA ASN A 104 -15.80 -2.05 11.34
C ASN A 104 -15.68 -0.57 11.72
N ARG A 105 -14.86 -0.33 12.75
CA ARG A 105 -14.34 0.98 13.12
C ARG A 105 -12.85 0.85 13.33
N ILE A 106 -12.10 1.83 12.84
CA ILE A 106 -10.65 1.83 12.93
C ILE A 106 -10.19 3.14 13.56
N VAL A 107 -9.35 3.03 14.59
CA VAL A 107 -8.64 4.16 15.18
C VAL A 107 -7.16 3.92 15.03
N VAL A 108 -6.48 4.80 14.31
CA VAL A 108 -5.03 4.72 14.09
C VAL A 108 -4.32 5.64 15.07
N ILE A 109 -3.36 5.08 15.81
CA ILE A 109 -2.41 5.79 16.65
C ILE A 109 -1.06 5.76 15.91
N PRO A 110 -0.58 6.90 15.37
CA PRO A 110 0.63 6.92 14.53
C PRO A 110 1.88 6.40 15.27
N GLY A 111 2.02 6.68 16.56
CA GLY A 111 3.20 6.27 17.31
C GLY A 111 4.50 6.66 16.59
N ALA A 112 5.40 5.70 16.47
CA ALA A 112 6.69 5.88 15.78
C ALA A 112 6.56 6.38 14.33
N ASN A 113 5.50 6.04 13.60
CA ASN A 113 5.28 6.51 12.24
C ASN A 113 5.19 8.05 12.16
N GLY A 114 4.62 8.69 13.20
CA GLY A 114 4.50 10.15 13.28
C GLY A 114 5.84 10.86 13.51
N TRP A 115 6.89 10.13 13.95
CA TRP A 115 8.23 10.67 14.15
C TRP A 115 9.00 10.86 12.85
N LEU A 116 8.64 10.14 11.79
CA LEU A 116 9.34 10.21 10.51
C LEU A 116 9.32 11.64 9.95
N THR A 117 10.51 12.15 9.63
CA THR A 117 10.70 13.47 9.03
C THR A 117 11.15 13.35 7.58
N SER A 118 10.92 14.41 6.79
CA SER A 118 11.38 14.48 5.40
C SER A 118 12.91 14.26 5.29
N SER A 119 13.70 14.85 6.19
CA SER A 119 15.15 14.67 6.20
C SER A 119 15.56 13.22 6.48
N TYR A 120 14.89 12.56 7.46
CA TYR A 120 15.17 11.17 7.77
C TYR A 120 14.86 10.25 6.60
N THR A 121 13.65 10.33 6.05
CA THR A 121 13.23 9.45 4.96
C THR A 121 14.07 9.64 3.70
N SER A 122 14.41 10.89 3.36
CA SER A 122 15.32 11.19 2.24
C SER A 122 16.72 10.60 2.43
N GLU A 123 17.28 10.76 3.63
CA GLU A 123 18.60 10.20 3.94
C GLU A 123 18.61 8.67 3.85
N GLN A 124 17.59 7.99 4.42
CA GLN A 124 17.54 6.54 4.39
C GLN A 124 17.36 6.00 2.96
N VAL A 125 16.51 6.63 2.14
CA VAL A 125 16.35 6.26 0.72
C VAL A 125 17.70 6.35 -0.01
N LEU A 126 18.47 7.42 0.18
CA LEU A 126 19.78 7.58 -0.46
C LEU A 126 20.81 6.57 0.06
N ARG A 127 20.77 6.21 1.35
CA ARG A 127 21.68 5.23 1.97
C ARG A 127 21.49 3.80 1.46
N LEU A 128 20.28 3.44 1.09
CA LEU A 128 19.95 2.12 0.55
C LEU A 128 20.50 1.90 -0.88
N GLY A 129 21.16 2.88 -1.43
CA GLY A 129 21.76 2.82 -2.75
C GLY A 129 20.80 3.24 -3.84
N SER A 130 20.71 2.47 -4.92
CA SER A 130 19.85 2.79 -6.05
C SER A 130 18.88 1.63 -6.37
N PRO A 131 17.87 1.36 -5.53
CA PRO A 131 16.78 0.50 -5.92
C PRO A 131 16.16 1.00 -7.25
N ARG A 132 15.48 0.11 -7.97
CA ARG A 132 14.83 0.52 -9.23
C ARG A 132 13.54 1.28 -9.00
N ILE A 133 12.84 0.93 -7.92
CA ILE A 133 11.50 1.45 -7.57
C ILE A 133 11.50 1.96 -6.13
N ALA A 134 10.92 3.14 -5.91
CA ALA A 134 10.52 3.64 -4.61
C ALA A 134 8.98 3.67 -4.54
N LEU A 135 8.41 2.97 -3.58
CA LEU A 135 6.97 2.85 -3.35
C LEU A 135 6.60 3.48 -2.01
N ALA A 136 5.65 4.41 -1.99
CA ALA A 136 5.22 5.06 -0.76
C ALA A 136 3.69 5.25 -0.71
N PRO A 137 3.01 4.74 0.34
CA PRO A 137 1.66 5.15 0.72
C PRO A 137 1.69 6.44 1.57
N LEU A 138 0.51 7.04 1.81
CA LEU A 138 0.34 8.29 2.57
C LEU A 138 -0.06 8.08 4.05
N GLU A 139 0.39 7.00 4.66
CA GLU A 139 0.08 6.69 6.06
C GLU A 139 1.18 7.12 7.05
N ILE A 140 2.15 7.88 6.59
CA ILE A 140 3.15 8.62 7.38
C ILE A 140 3.03 10.12 7.07
N PRO A 141 3.70 11.03 7.83
CA PRO A 141 3.60 12.45 7.53
C PRO A 141 3.83 12.75 6.04
N PRO A 142 2.89 13.42 5.35
CA PRO A 142 2.97 13.61 3.89
C PRO A 142 4.24 14.32 3.41
N ALA A 143 4.79 15.23 4.23
CA ALA A 143 6.07 15.88 3.94
C ALA A 143 7.23 14.89 3.91
N SER A 144 7.15 13.79 4.69
CA SER A 144 8.17 12.75 4.72
C SER A 144 8.10 11.87 3.48
N VAL A 145 6.88 11.61 2.97
CA VAL A 145 6.67 10.93 1.68
C VAL A 145 7.22 11.78 0.55
N LEU A 146 6.87 13.07 0.50
CA LEU A 146 7.38 14.01 -0.51
C LEU A 146 8.91 14.06 -0.53
N GLY A 147 9.55 14.17 0.64
CA GLY A 147 11.00 14.17 0.74
C GLY A 147 11.63 12.89 0.23
N ALA A 148 11.07 11.72 0.63
CA ALA A 148 11.55 10.42 0.20
C ALA A 148 11.44 10.22 -1.32
N LEU A 149 10.28 10.53 -1.93
CA LEU A 149 10.08 10.41 -3.37
C LEU A 149 10.93 11.40 -4.16
N THR A 150 11.13 12.62 -3.63
CA THR A 150 12.06 13.60 -4.22
C THR A 150 13.48 13.05 -4.26
N ALA A 151 13.97 12.52 -3.14
CA ALA A 151 15.29 11.91 -3.04
C ALA A 151 15.44 10.69 -3.97
N ALA A 152 14.43 9.83 -4.00
CA ALA A 152 14.39 8.66 -4.88
C ALA A 152 14.49 9.05 -6.36
N ARG A 153 13.70 10.01 -6.80
CA ARG A 153 13.71 10.52 -8.18
C ARG A 153 15.05 11.14 -8.55
N GLN A 154 15.65 11.92 -7.66
CA GLN A 154 16.98 12.49 -7.86
C GLN A 154 18.09 11.43 -7.96
N ALA A 155 17.90 10.29 -7.29
CA ALA A 155 18.78 9.12 -7.39
C ALA A 155 18.50 8.23 -8.62
N GLY A 156 17.56 8.61 -9.48
CA GLY A 156 17.21 7.87 -10.70
C GLY A 156 16.28 6.67 -10.48
N MET A 157 15.62 6.58 -9.33
CA MET A 157 14.59 5.57 -9.09
C MET A 157 13.28 5.98 -9.74
N ARG A 158 12.50 5.01 -10.21
CA ARG A 158 11.10 5.22 -10.56
C ARG A 158 10.24 5.25 -9.30
N THR A 159 9.36 6.23 -9.19
CA THR A 159 8.56 6.47 -7.99
C THR A 159 7.11 6.04 -8.17
N ILE A 160 6.56 5.34 -7.17
CA ILE A 160 5.15 4.93 -7.11
C ILE A 160 4.54 5.54 -5.85
N LEU A 161 3.51 6.34 -6.00
CA LEU A 161 2.71 6.86 -4.91
C LEU A 161 1.38 6.09 -4.84
N ASN A 162 1.11 5.42 -3.73
CA ASN A 162 -0.24 5.01 -3.39
C ASN A 162 -0.90 6.13 -2.59
N THR A 163 -1.97 6.71 -3.11
CA THR A 163 -2.62 7.89 -2.52
C THR A 163 -3.40 7.63 -1.22
N ALA A 164 -3.35 6.41 -0.74
CA ALA A 164 -4.06 5.94 0.46
C ALA A 164 -3.26 6.17 1.76
N PRO A 165 -3.92 6.72 2.80
CA PRO A 165 -5.17 7.49 2.76
C PRO A 165 -4.92 8.91 2.24
N VAL A 166 -5.91 9.51 1.60
CA VAL A 166 -5.81 10.94 1.24
C VAL A 166 -5.77 11.76 2.54
N PRO A 167 -4.72 12.58 2.75
CA PRO A 167 -4.63 13.41 3.96
C PRO A 167 -5.81 14.39 4.06
N PRO A 168 -6.27 14.73 5.29
CA PRO A 168 -7.38 15.68 5.48
C PRO A 168 -7.16 17.04 4.80
N ASP A 169 -5.90 17.49 4.75
CA ASP A 169 -5.50 18.76 4.13
C ASP A 169 -5.21 18.62 2.62
N GLY A 170 -5.50 17.43 2.03
CA GLY A 170 -5.22 17.11 0.63
C GLY A 170 -3.79 16.64 0.38
N ILE A 171 -3.49 16.38 -0.90
CA ILE A 171 -2.16 15.96 -1.34
C ILE A 171 -1.23 17.19 -1.34
N PRO A 172 -0.03 17.13 -0.74
CA PRO A 172 0.92 18.23 -0.76
C PRO A 172 1.27 18.69 -2.18
N GLU A 173 1.44 20.00 -2.35
CA GLU A 173 1.94 20.60 -3.60
C GLU A 173 3.29 19.97 -3.99
N GLY A 174 3.49 19.67 -5.27
CA GLY A 174 4.69 19.05 -5.80
C GLY A 174 4.78 17.52 -5.60
N MET A 175 3.82 16.88 -4.91
CA MET A 175 3.83 15.42 -4.70
C MET A 175 3.73 14.67 -6.03
N PHE A 176 2.81 15.07 -6.90
CA PHE A 176 2.66 14.44 -8.20
C PHE A 176 3.82 14.74 -9.16
N ASP A 177 4.51 15.88 -9.02
CA ASP A 177 5.69 16.20 -9.83
C ASP A 177 6.87 15.23 -9.60
N VAL A 178 6.90 14.59 -8.43
CA VAL A 178 7.92 13.58 -8.09
C VAL A 178 7.38 12.15 -8.17
N THR A 179 6.20 11.95 -8.76
CA THR A 179 5.50 10.66 -8.87
C THR A 179 5.48 10.19 -10.32
N ASP A 180 6.17 9.07 -10.62
CA ASP A 180 6.12 8.47 -11.95
C ASP A 180 4.86 7.62 -12.16
N VAL A 181 4.32 7.02 -11.08
CA VAL A 181 3.07 6.25 -11.10
C VAL A 181 2.23 6.59 -9.88
N ALA A 182 1.06 7.17 -10.07
CA ALA A 182 0.06 7.35 -9.01
C ALA A 182 -0.94 6.19 -9.03
N VAL A 183 -1.20 5.60 -7.87
CA VAL A 183 -2.21 4.54 -7.69
C VAL A 183 -3.25 5.03 -6.69
N ALA A 184 -4.51 5.11 -7.11
CA ALA A 184 -5.65 5.55 -6.30
C ALA A 184 -6.81 4.57 -6.45
N ASN A 185 -7.64 4.42 -5.43
CA ASN A 185 -8.95 3.80 -5.59
C ASN A 185 -10.00 4.82 -6.06
N GLU A 186 -11.24 4.37 -6.31
CA GLU A 186 -12.36 5.20 -6.79
C GLU A 186 -12.61 6.42 -5.89
N HIS A 187 -12.59 6.18 -4.57
CA HIS A 187 -12.85 7.22 -3.58
C HIS A 187 -11.71 8.24 -3.52
N GLU A 188 -10.48 7.77 -3.47
CA GLU A 188 -9.27 8.61 -3.43
C GLU A 188 -9.14 9.44 -4.72
N ALA A 189 -9.31 8.78 -5.88
CA ALA A 189 -9.29 9.47 -7.16
C ALA A 189 -10.35 10.57 -7.24
N THR A 190 -11.58 10.29 -6.74
CA THR A 190 -12.66 11.30 -6.67
C THR A 190 -12.29 12.47 -5.77
N LEU A 191 -11.74 12.21 -4.58
CA LEU A 191 -11.33 13.26 -3.63
C LEU A 191 -10.22 14.14 -4.20
N ILE A 192 -9.24 13.55 -4.88
CA ILE A 192 -8.07 14.26 -5.39
C ILE A 192 -8.40 15.07 -6.63
N THR A 193 -9.16 14.49 -7.57
CA THR A 193 -9.37 15.08 -8.90
C THR A 193 -10.68 15.86 -9.03
N GLY A 194 -11.64 15.62 -8.13
CA GLY A 194 -13.01 16.11 -8.27
C GLY A 194 -13.84 15.35 -9.33
N VAL A 195 -13.24 14.41 -10.05
CA VAL A 195 -13.94 13.55 -11.02
C VAL A 195 -14.61 12.41 -10.26
N ARG A 196 -15.94 12.36 -10.26
CA ARG A 196 -16.67 11.24 -9.66
C ARG A 196 -16.39 9.96 -10.45
N VAL A 197 -15.81 8.97 -9.76
CA VAL A 197 -15.53 7.65 -10.34
C VAL A 197 -16.69 6.72 -10.02
N ASP A 198 -17.43 6.30 -11.05
CA ASP A 198 -18.59 5.40 -10.96
C ASP A 198 -18.60 4.33 -12.07
N GLY A 199 -17.46 4.11 -12.71
CA GLY A 199 -17.23 3.09 -13.74
C GLY A 199 -15.95 3.35 -14.53
N ILE A 200 -15.70 2.50 -15.53
CA ILE A 200 -14.44 2.47 -16.29
C ILE A 200 -14.17 3.81 -17.00
N GLU A 201 -15.17 4.40 -17.65
CA GLU A 201 -15.01 5.66 -18.40
C GLU A 201 -14.65 6.83 -17.49
N SER A 202 -15.30 6.93 -16.32
CA SER A 202 -14.96 7.96 -15.33
C SER A 202 -13.61 7.70 -14.66
N ALA A 203 -13.19 6.43 -14.55
CA ALA A 203 -11.87 6.08 -14.06
C ALA A 203 -10.76 6.50 -15.03
N TYR A 204 -10.95 6.38 -16.35
CA TYR A 204 -10.04 6.98 -17.33
C TYR A 204 -9.93 8.49 -17.17
N ALA A 205 -11.07 9.17 -16.99
CA ALA A 205 -11.07 10.63 -16.78
C ALA A 205 -10.31 11.01 -15.50
N ALA A 206 -10.50 10.27 -14.41
CA ALA A 206 -9.77 10.48 -13.17
C ALA A 206 -8.27 10.18 -13.31
N ALA A 207 -7.88 9.10 -14.02
CA ALA A 207 -6.49 8.78 -14.29
C ALA A 207 -5.79 9.89 -15.11
N ARG A 208 -6.47 10.44 -16.12
CA ARG A 208 -5.96 11.62 -16.87
C ARG A 208 -5.79 12.83 -15.95
N ALA A 209 -6.78 13.11 -15.11
CA ALA A 209 -6.72 14.24 -14.18
C ALA A 209 -5.56 14.09 -13.17
N LEU A 210 -5.27 12.89 -12.67
CA LEU A 210 -4.08 12.63 -11.84
C LEU A 210 -2.78 12.94 -12.59
N ARG A 211 -2.71 12.63 -13.89
CA ARG A 211 -1.56 12.99 -14.72
C ARG A 211 -1.48 14.50 -14.97
N GLU A 212 -2.60 15.18 -15.16
CA GLU A 212 -2.64 16.65 -15.30
C GLU A 212 -2.17 17.36 -14.02
N LEU A 213 -2.30 16.71 -12.85
CA LEU A 213 -1.73 17.18 -11.59
C LEU A 213 -0.21 16.97 -11.47
N GLY A 214 0.44 16.28 -12.44
CA GLY A 214 1.90 16.10 -12.51
C GLY A 214 2.37 14.64 -12.53
N ALA A 215 1.53 13.65 -12.22
CA ALA A 215 1.94 12.25 -12.25
C ALA A 215 2.30 11.79 -13.68
N GLY A 216 3.39 11.02 -13.81
CA GLY A 216 3.81 10.49 -15.12
C GLY A 216 2.78 9.53 -15.71
N SER A 217 2.28 8.60 -14.91
CA SER A 217 1.21 7.64 -15.21
C SER A 217 0.27 7.54 -14.03
N ALA A 218 -0.96 7.08 -14.25
CA ALA A 218 -1.93 6.90 -13.16
C ALA A 218 -2.72 5.61 -13.34
N ILE A 219 -3.06 4.98 -12.22
CA ILE A 219 -3.92 3.79 -12.13
C ILE A 219 -5.04 4.12 -11.16
N VAL A 220 -6.28 3.85 -11.58
CA VAL A 220 -7.46 3.90 -10.71
C VAL A 220 -8.01 2.49 -10.55
N THR A 221 -7.95 1.95 -9.34
CA THR A 221 -8.49 0.62 -9.01
C THR A 221 -9.99 0.70 -8.77
N LEU A 222 -10.74 -0.26 -9.32
CA LEU A 222 -12.21 -0.30 -9.37
C LEU A 222 -12.78 -1.55 -8.69
N GLY A 223 -12.07 -2.09 -7.70
CA GLY A 223 -12.50 -3.29 -6.98
C GLY A 223 -12.83 -4.44 -7.93
N GLY A 224 -14.09 -4.88 -7.93
CA GLY A 224 -14.58 -5.97 -8.78
C GLY A 224 -14.59 -5.68 -10.29
N ASP A 225 -14.41 -4.43 -10.70
CA ASP A 225 -14.30 -4.03 -12.11
C ASP A 225 -12.84 -3.94 -12.61
N GLY A 226 -11.86 -4.17 -11.71
CA GLY A 226 -10.44 -4.23 -12.08
C GLY A 226 -9.70 -2.91 -11.91
N ALA A 227 -8.94 -2.47 -12.92
CA ALA A 227 -8.15 -1.24 -12.85
C ALA A 227 -8.09 -0.54 -14.22
N ALA A 228 -8.41 0.74 -14.25
CA ALA A 228 -8.20 1.62 -15.41
C ALA A 228 -6.89 2.38 -15.23
N TRP A 229 -6.16 2.62 -16.32
CA TRP A 229 -4.89 3.32 -16.26
C TRP A 229 -4.69 4.25 -17.45
N SER A 230 -3.87 5.28 -17.25
CA SER A 230 -3.45 6.23 -18.27
C SER A 230 -1.94 6.46 -18.16
N THR A 231 -1.23 6.31 -19.27
CA THR A 231 0.20 6.62 -19.45
C THR A 231 0.36 7.73 -20.49
N PRO A 232 1.56 8.27 -20.73
CA PRO A 232 1.81 9.20 -21.82
C PRO A 232 1.47 8.63 -23.21
N GLU A 233 1.60 7.30 -23.36
CA GLU A 233 1.50 6.61 -24.65
C GLU A 233 0.11 5.99 -24.89
N ALA A 234 -0.58 5.57 -23.82
CA ALA A 234 -1.80 4.79 -23.95
C ALA A 234 -2.71 4.86 -22.72
N GLU A 235 -3.95 4.46 -22.90
CA GLU A 235 -4.91 4.17 -21.86
C GLU A 235 -5.40 2.74 -22.00
N GLY A 236 -5.74 2.11 -20.88
CA GLY A 236 -6.23 0.75 -20.89
C GLY A 236 -6.93 0.35 -19.60
N HIS A 237 -7.63 -0.77 -19.68
CA HIS A 237 -8.35 -1.38 -18.57
C HIS A 237 -7.89 -2.83 -18.41
N THR A 238 -7.56 -3.19 -17.18
CA THR A 238 -7.29 -4.57 -16.79
C THR A 238 -8.49 -5.05 -15.99
N PRO A 239 -9.34 -5.94 -16.54
CA PRO A 239 -10.51 -6.46 -15.83
C PRO A 239 -10.10 -7.19 -14.54
N ALA A 240 -10.96 -7.21 -13.53
CA ALA A 240 -10.72 -7.98 -12.32
C ALA A 240 -10.66 -9.49 -12.60
N PHE A 241 -9.95 -10.21 -11.74
CA PHE A 241 -10.02 -11.68 -11.72
C PHE A 241 -11.28 -12.13 -10.96
N PRO A 242 -12.02 -13.11 -11.47
CA PRO A 242 -13.21 -13.61 -10.80
C PRO A 242 -12.80 -14.43 -9.57
N VAL A 243 -13.07 -13.87 -8.39
CA VAL A 243 -12.86 -14.53 -7.09
C VAL A 243 -14.07 -14.32 -6.21
N THR A 244 -14.22 -15.12 -5.15
CA THR A 244 -15.23 -14.89 -4.11
C THR A 244 -14.58 -14.18 -2.94
N PRO A 245 -14.81 -12.86 -2.76
CA PRO A 245 -14.16 -12.11 -1.70
C PRO A 245 -14.69 -12.51 -0.31
N ILE A 246 -13.78 -12.60 0.65
CA ILE A 246 -14.04 -12.85 2.06
C ILE A 246 -13.73 -11.60 2.89
N ASP A 247 -12.62 -10.91 2.55
CA ASP A 247 -12.14 -9.71 3.22
C ASP A 247 -11.36 -8.86 2.22
N THR A 248 -11.62 -7.57 2.15
CA THR A 248 -10.96 -6.66 1.18
C THR A 248 -9.76 -5.92 1.77
N VAL A 249 -9.43 -6.17 3.03
CA VAL A 249 -8.27 -5.58 3.69
C VAL A 249 -6.99 -5.94 2.95
N ALA A 250 -6.10 -4.96 2.79
CA ALA A 250 -4.81 -5.07 2.10
C ALA A 250 -4.85 -5.43 0.60
N ALA A 251 -6.01 -5.50 -0.06
CA ALA A 251 -6.07 -5.73 -1.51
C ALA A 251 -5.32 -4.65 -2.31
N GLY A 252 -5.46 -3.37 -1.92
CA GLY A 252 -4.71 -2.26 -2.49
C GLY A 252 -3.21 -2.32 -2.18
N ASP A 253 -2.83 -2.79 -0.99
CA ASP A 253 -1.42 -2.97 -0.62
C ASP A 253 -0.78 -4.11 -1.42
N ALA A 254 -1.51 -5.23 -1.60
CA ALA A 254 -1.11 -6.33 -2.48
C ALA A 254 -0.91 -5.85 -3.93
N PHE A 255 -1.85 -5.07 -4.45
CA PHE A 255 -1.75 -4.45 -5.77
C PHE A 255 -0.48 -3.60 -5.90
N CYS A 256 -0.26 -2.64 -5.01
CA CYS A 256 0.86 -1.71 -5.07
C CYS A 256 2.22 -2.41 -4.91
N GLY A 257 2.35 -3.33 -3.95
CA GLY A 257 3.57 -4.08 -3.72
C GLY A 257 3.96 -4.96 -4.91
N VAL A 258 2.98 -5.69 -5.48
CA VAL A 258 3.21 -6.56 -6.64
C VAL A 258 3.48 -5.75 -7.91
N LEU A 259 2.82 -4.59 -8.10
CA LEU A 259 3.13 -3.68 -9.19
C LEU A 259 4.59 -3.22 -9.10
N ALA A 260 5.03 -2.78 -7.93
CA ALA A 260 6.40 -2.33 -7.71
C ALA A 260 7.42 -3.44 -8.00
N ALA A 261 7.20 -4.65 -7.48
CA ALA A 261 8.08 -5.80 -7.74
C ALA A 261 8.14 -6.17 -9.22
N SER A 262 7.00 -6.19 -9.92
CA SER A 262 6.89 -6.53 -11.34
C SER A 262 7.62 -5.51 -12.22
N LEU A 263 7.42 -4.20 -11.96
CA LEU A 263 8.11 -3.14 -12.69
C LEU A 263 9.62 -3.12 -12.37
N ALA A 264 10.03 -3.41 -11.14
CA ALA A 264 11.44 -3.55 -10.76
C ALA A 264 12.11 -4.74 -11.47
N ALA A 265 11.37 -5.81 -11.72
CA ALA A 265 11.83 -6.96 -12.51
C ALA A 265 11.94 -6.66 -14.01
N GLY A 266 11.48 -5.50 -14.47
CA GLY A 266 11.52 -5.09 -15.88
C GLY A 266 10.38 -5.65 -16.72
N MET A 267 9.29 -6.08 -16.10
CA MET A 267 8.08 -6.49 -16.82
C MET A 267 7.43 -5.31 -17.55
N THR A 268 6.66 -5.59 -18.59
CA THR A 268 5.89 -4.56 -19.30
C THR A 268 4.85 -3.94 -18.38
N TRP A 269 4.35 -2.77 -18.73
CA TRP A 269 3.33 -2.08 -17.96
C TRP A 269 2.08 -2.94 -17.78
N GLU A 270 1.56 -3.47 -18.88
CA GLU A 270 0.34 -4.27 -18.92
C GLU A 270 0.48 -5.54 -18.06
N HIS A 271 1.62 -6.22 -18.17
CA HIS A 271 1.87 -7.44 -17.38
C HIS A 271 2.05 -7.11 -15.90
N GLY A 272 2.69 -5.99 -15.57
CA GLY A 272 2.82 -5.50 -14.20
C GLY A 272 1.45 -5.18 -13.57
N VAL A 273 0.57 -4.48 -14.30
CA VAL A 273 -0.80 -4.18 -13.83
C VAL A 273 -1.65 -5.44 -13.74
N LEU A 274 -1.49 -6.39 -14.67
CA LEU A 274 -2.19 -7.67 -14.65
C LEU A 274 -1.84 -8.50 -13.41
N ARG A 275 -0.54 -8.64 -13.09
CA ARG A 275 -0.07 -9.32 -11.86
C ARG A 275 -0.54 -8.61 -10.59
N ALA A 276 -0.50 -7.27 -10.58
CA ALA A 276 -1.00 -6.47 -9.47
C ALA A 276 -2.50 -6.69 -9.24
N SER A 277 -3.30 -6.74 -10.32
CA SER A 277 -4.74 -7.04 -10.25
C SER A 277 -5.01 -8.45 -9.74
N ALA A 278 -4.23 -9.45 -10.17
CA ALA A 278 -4.31 -10.81 -9.65
C ALA A 278 -4.00 -10.87 -8.15
N ALA A 279 -2.97 -10.15 -7.70
CA ALA A 279 -2.59 -10.08 -6.29
C ALA A 279 -3.69 -9.43 -5.44
N GLY A 280 -4.25 -8.30 -5.90
CA GLY A 280 -5.38 -7.67 -5.23
C GLY A 280 -6.59 -8.60 -5.10
N ALA A 281 -6.93 -9.32 -6.17
CA ALA A 281 -8.01 -10.31 -6.17
C ALA A 281 -7.74 -11.46 -5.18
N LEU A 282 -6.55 -12.08 -5.21
CA LEU A 282 -6.17 -13.15 -4.28
C LEU A 282 -6.21 -12.67 -2.82
N ALA A 283 -5.74 -11.47 -2.53
CA ALA A 283 -5.77 -10.92 -1.19
C ALA A 283 -7.21 -10.87 -0.63
N THR A 284 -8.21 -10.62 -1.46
CA THR A 284 -9.60 -10.59 -1.00
C THR A 284 -10.16 -11.97 -0.58
N THR A 285 -9.49 -13.07 -0.92
CA THR A 285 -9.97 -14.44 -0.62
C THR A 285 -9.52 -14.96 0.75
N VAL A 286 -8.69 -14.21 1.47
CA VAL A 286 -8.15 -14.58 2.79
C VAL A 286 -8.39 -13.45 3.78
N ARG A 287 -8.73 -13.76 5.02
CA ARG A 287 -8.94 -12.76 6.08
C ARG A 287 -7.64 -12.13 6.55
N GLY A 288 -7.72 -10.83 6.88
CA GLY A 288 -6.64 -10.04 7.49
C GLY A 288 -5.65 -9.50 6.48
N ALA A 289 -4.79 -8.55 6.89
CA ALA A 289 -3.87 -7.84 6.01
C ALA A 289 -2.67 -8.72 5.60
N ALA A 290 -1.65 -8.84 6.44
CA ALA A 290 -0.45 -9.58 6.12
C ALA A 290 -0.68 -11.07 5.76
N PRO A 291 -1.62 -11.80 6.40
CA PRO A 291 -1.91 -13.19 6.01
C PRO A 291 -2.46 -13.33 4.58
N SER A 292 -3.22 -12.35 4.09
CA SER A 292 -3.88 -12.41 2.77
C SER A 292 -2.94 -12.15 1.59
N LEU A 293 -1.76 -11.57 1.82
CA LEU A 293 -0.83 -11.22 0.76
C LEU A 293 -0.31 -12.47 0.03
N PRO A 294 -0.54 -12.60 -1.30
CA PRO A 294 -0.25 -13.83 -2.03
C PRO A 294 1.24 -14.03 -2.34
N SER A 295 1.63 -15.26 -2.60
CA SER A 295 2.95 -15.60 -3.12
C SER A 295 3.06 -15.35 -4.63
N ALA A 296 4.30 -15.25 -5.15
CA ALA A 296 4.56 -15.17 -6.58
C ALA A 296 3.92 -16.31 -7.35
N GLU A 297 4.03 -17.55 -6.85
CA GLU A 297 3.44 -18.74 -7.46
C GLU A 297 1.91 -18.63 -7.59
N SER A 298 1.22 -18.19 -6.52
CA SER A 298 -0.24 -18.02 -6.55
C SER A 298 -0.67 -16.96 -7.55
N ILE A 299 0.10 -15.85 -7.64
CA ILE A 299 -0.14 -14.77 -8.60
C ILE A 299 0.02 -15.29 -10.03
N ASP A 300 1.13 -15.95 -10.32
CA ASP A 300 1.46 -16.45 -11.67
C ASP A 300 0.48 -17.53 -12.12
N ASN A 301 0.06 -18.41 -11.22
CA ASN A 301 -0.97 -19.40 -11.50
C ASN A 301 -2.31 -18.74 -11.88
N LEU A 302 -2.72 -17.68 -11.16
CA LEU A 302 -3.97 -16.98 -11.48
C LEU A 302 -3.87 -16.22 -12.81
N VAL A 303 -2.74 -15.59 -13.09
CA VAL A 303 -2.50 -14.89 -14.37
C VAL A 303 -2.56 -15.87 -15.54
N SER A 304 -1.93 -17.03 -15.44
CA SER A 304 -1.93 -18.07 -16.49
C SER A 304 -3.33 -18.53 -16.87
N THR A 305 -4.27 -18.61 -15.93
CA THR A 305 -5.67 -18.99 -16.23
C THR A 305 -6.38 -18.03 -17.19
N ARG A 306 -5.94 -16.77 -17.23
CA ARG A 306 -6.50 -15.76 -18.15
C ARG A 306 -5.87 -15.81 -19.54
N GLU A 307 -4.59 -16.17 -19.64
CA GLU A 307 -3.89 -16.27 -20.93
C GLU A 307 -4.33 -17.49 -21.75
N GLU A 308 -4.91 -18.50 -21.09
CA GLU A 308 -5.45 -19.72 -21.71
C GLU A 308 -6.93 -19.58 -22.12
N SER A 309 -7.62 -18.48 -21.74
CA SER A 309 -9.07 -18.25 -21.97
C SER A 309 -9.28 -17.32 -23.18
#